data_ab7024b9bdd1cf7920bb9df14a56a4cd
#
_entry.id   ab7024b9bdd1cf7920bb9df14a56a4cd
#
_cell.length_a   1.000
_cell.length_b   1.000
_cell.length_c   1.000
_cell.angle_alpha   90.00
_cell.angle_beta   90.00
_cell.angle_gamma   90.00
#
_symmetry.space_group_name_H-M   'P 1'
#
loop_
_entity.id
_entity.type
_entity.pdbx_description
1 polymer ?
#
loop_
_entity_poly.entity_id
_entity_poly.type
_entity_poly.pdbx_seq_one_letter_code
_entity_poly.pdbx_strand_id
1 'polypeptide(L)'
;GIRPVMLLASGLGLSLLTLALIATESTHHSYLLWVAYGSFSSFGTLAYSQAAAGFPVVLSGRANTAFNLMVFVGAFGVQWGLGVLIDCLQAQGQNLAMAHRNAFLSLLAAQLAAYAWFCISSRRGR
;
A
#
# COMPACT_ATOMS: atom_id res chain seq x y z
N GLY A 1 15.99 -2.04 -21.28
CA GLY A 1 15.42 -1.08 -20.33
C GLY A 1 14.76 -1.80 -19.16
N ILE A 2 14.71 -1.18 -18.01
CA ILE A 2 14.04 -1.73 -16.81
C ILE A 2 12.53 -1.80 -17.07
N ARG A 3 11.91 -2.95 -16.83
CA ARG A 3 10.45 -3.12 -17.05
C ARG A 3 9.67 -2.30 -16.00
N PRO A 4 8.62 -1.55 -16.39
CA PRO A 4 7.83 -0.75 -15.44
C PRO A 4 7.26 -1.56 -14.27
N VAL A 5 6.90 -2.84 -14.52
CA VAL A 5 6.45 -3.77 -13.47
C VAL A 5 7.52 -4.04 -12.43
N MET A 6 8.80 -4.09 -12.81
CA MET A 6 9.91 -4.28 -11.87
C MET A 6 10.12 -3.05 -10.99
N LEU A 7 10.00 -1.85 -11.58
CA LEU A 7 10.05 -0.59 -10.82
C LEU A 7 8.88 -0.49 -9.83
N LEU A 8 7.68 -0.83 -10.28
CA LEU A 8 6.50 -0.89 -9.40
C LEU A 8 6.72 -1.88 -8.25
N ALA A 9 7.15 -3.11 -8.56
CA ALA A 9 7.40 -4.13 -7.54
C ALA A 9 8.48 -3.70 -6.54
N SER A 10 9.60 -3.14 -7.00
CA SER A 10 10.67 -2.70 -6.11
C SER A 10 10.24 -1.53 -5.22
N GLY A 11 9.52 -0.54 -5.77
CA GLY A 11 9.00 0.59 -5.00
C GLY A 11 8.01 0.14 -3.94
N LEU A 12 7.06 -0.73 -4.29
CA LEU A 12 6.10 -1.30 -3.34
C LEU A 12 6.81 -2.16 -2.28
N GLY A 13 7.81 -2.96 -2.65
CA GLY A 13 8.59 -3.75 -1.69
C GLY A 13 9.34 -2.86 -0.68
N LEU A 14 9.95 -1.77 -1.14
CA LEU A 14 10.63 -0.80 -0.28
C LEU A 14 9.63 -0.05 0.63
N SER A 15 8.44 0.29 0.13
CA SER A 15 7.40 0.90 0.97
C SER A 15 6.91 -0.04 2.06
N LEU A 16 6.75 -1.34 1.77
CA LEU A 16 6.40 -2.35 2.77
C LEU A 16 7.50 -2.52 3.83
N LEU A 17 8.77 -2.50 3.42
CA LEU A 17 9.89 -2.56 4.35
C LEU A 17 9.89 -1.35 5.29
N THR A 18 9.71 -0.14 4.77
CA THR A 18 9.63 1.06 5.59
C THR A 18 8.41 1.06 6.51
N LEU A 19 7.26 0.56 6.06
CA LEU A 19 6.08 0.39 6.91
C LEU A 19 6.34 -0.61 8.05
N ALA A 20 7.04 -1.71 7.77
CA ALA A 20 7.42 -2.69 8.78
C ALA A 20 8.34 -2.05 9.85
N LEU A 21 9.30 -1.24 9.43
CA LEU A 21 10.16 -0.49 10.35
C LEU A 21 9.35 0.51 11.19
N ILE A 22 8.43 1.27 10.59
CA ILE A 22 7.54 2.19 11.31
C ILE A 22 6.71 1.44 12.37
N ALA A 23 6.14 0.29 12.00
CA ALA A 23 5.28 -0.50 12.88
C ALA A 23 6.05 -1.14 14.06
N THR A 24 7.34 -1.40 13.91
CA THR A 24 8.17 -2.09 14.92
C THR A 24 9.03 -1.15 15.74
N GLU A 25 9.31 0.06 15.26
CA GLU A 25 10.22 1.01 15.91
C GLU A 25 9.52 2.01 16.83
N SER A 26 10.23 2.31 17.93
CA SER A 26 9.88 3.39 18.88
C SER A 26 10.96 4.48 18.90
N THR A 27 11.57 4.80 17.77
CA THR A 27 12.78 5.66 17.72
C THR A 27 12.50 7.13 17.43
N HIS A 28 13.48 7.99 17.81
CA HIS A 28 13.48 9.43 17.57
C HIS A 28 13.55 9.84 16.08
N HIS A 29 13.77 8.90 15.16
CA HIS A 29 13.93 9.15 13.72
C HIS A 29 12.73 8.72 12.87
N SER A 30 11.56 8.49 13.48
CA SER A 30 10.35 8.05 12.77
C SER A 30 9.94 8.97 11.61
N TYR A 31 10.23 10.27 11.65
CA TYR A 31 9.95 11.19 10.55
C TYR A 31 10.68 10.82 9.25
N LEU A 32 11.93 10.34 9.33
CA LEU A 32 12.68 9.88 8.15
C LEU A 32 12.06 8.64 7.52
N LEU A 33 11.56 7.72 8.36
CA LEU A 33 10.86 6.54 7.88
C LEU A 33 9.55 6.90 7.19
N TRP A 34 8.81 7.89 7.70
CA TRP A 34 7.60 8.39 7.04
C TRP A 34 7.89 9.06 5.69
N VAL A 35 8.97 9.85 5.59
CA VAL A 35 9.42 10.43 4.32
C VAL A 35 9.82 9.33 3.33
N ALA A 36 10.57 8.33 3.77
CA ALA A 36 10.97 7.20 2.95
C ALA A 36 9.75 6.40 2.48
N TYR A 37 8.80 6.10 3.38
CA TYR A 37 7.55 5.42 3.06
C TYR A 37 6.75 6.17 1.98
N GLY A 38 6.55 7.47 2.15
CA GLY A 38 5.85 8.31 1.17
C GLY A 38 6.56 8.33 -0.19
N SER A 39 7.90 8.44 -0.18
CA SER A 39 8.72 8.43 -1.40
C SER A 39 8.60 7.10 -2.15
N PHE A 40 8.71 5.97 -1.47
CA PHE A 40 8.60 4.66 -2.09
C PHE A 40 7.16 4.33 -2.51
N SER A 41 6.17 4.76 -1.74
CA SER A 41 4.75 4.60 -2.10
C SER A 41 4.37 5.33 -3.39
N SER A 42 5.10 6.40 -3.75
CA SER A 42 4.89 7.13 -5.01
C SER A 42 5.08 6.27 -6.26
N PHE A 43 5.86 5.19 -6.18
CA PHE A 43 5.98 4.21 -7.27
C PHE A 43 4.64 3.52 -7.59
N GLY A 44 3.67 3.54 -6.66
CA GLY A 44 2.31 3.08 -6.90
C GLY A 44 1.61 3.79 -8.05
N THR A 45 2.03 5.02 -8.41
CA THR A 45 1.49 5.74 -9.56
C THR A 45 1.75 5.03 -10.90
N LEU A 46 2.80 4.21 -10.98
CA LEU A 46 3.08 3.39 -12.15
C LEU A 46 1.97 2.34 -12.42
N ALA A 47 1.17 2.01 -11.41
CA ALA A 47 0.04 1.10 -11.59
C ALA A 47 -1.01 1.64 -12.55
N TYR A 48 -1.19 2.97 -12.64
CA TYR A 48 -2.11 3.60 -13.60
C TYR A 48 -1.72 3.29 -15.05
N SER A 49 -0.45 3.44 -15.39
CA SER A 49 0.04 3.12 -16.73
C SER A 49 -0.07 1.63 -17.05
N GLN A 50 0.15 0.76 -16.07
CA GLN A 50 0.00 -0.68 -16.21
C GLN A 50 -1.47 -1.09 -16.39
N ALA A 51 -2.40 -0.48 -15.63
CA ALA A 51 -3.82 -0.72 -15.79
C ALA A 51 -4.30 -0.28 -17.19
N ALA A 52 -3.90 0.90 -17.66
CA ALA A 52 -4.27 1.40 -18.98
C ALA A 52 -3.72 0.55 -20.12
N ALA A 53 -2.51 0.01 -19.98
CA ALA A 53 -1.85 -0.80 -21.01
C ALA A 53 -2.58 -2.13 -21.31
N GLY A 54 -3.43 -2.61 -20.40
CA GLY A 54 -4.26 -3.79 -20.59
C GLY A 54 -5.49 -3.58 -21.48
N PHE A 55 -5.77 -2.34 -21.92
CA PHE A 55 -6.95 -1.98 -22.69
C PHE A 55 -6.60 -1.31 -24.03
N PRO A 56 -7.49 -1.41 -25.06
CA PRO A 56 -7.35 -0.63 -26.28
C PRO A 56 -7.28 0.88 -25.98
N VAL A 57 -6.53 1.63 -26.80
CA VAL A 57 -6.30 3.09 -26.59
C VAL A 57 -7.61 3.87 -26.41
N VAL A 58 -8.68 3.49 -27.15
CA VAL A 58 -10.00 4.11 -27.06
C VAL A 58 -10.62 3.97 -25.65
N LEU A 59 -10.29 2.92 -24.91
CA LEU A 59 -10.81 2.64 -23.57
C LEU A 59 -9.86 3.03 -22.45
N SER A 60 -8.63 3.45 -22.76
CA SER A 60 -7.60 3.74 -21.74
C SER A 60 -8.03 4.83 -20.75
N GLY A 61 -8.75 5.87 -21.21
CA GLY A 61 -9.29 6.91 -20.34
C GLY A 61 -10.32 6.37 -19.35
N ARG A 62 -11.23 5.51 -19.81
CA ARG A 62 -12.24 4.87 -18.94
C ARG A 62 -11.59 3.90 -17.94
N ALA A 63 -10.58 3.15 -18.38
CA ALA A 63 -9.81 2.27 -17.50
C ALA A 63 -9.10 3.05 -16.39
N ASN A 64 -8.47 4.18 -16.73
CA ASN A 64 -7.82 5.04 -15.73
C ASN A 64 -8.83 5.64 -14.74
N THR A 65 -9.99 6.09 -15.20
CA THR A 65 -11.04 6.62 -14.33
C THR A 65 -11.56 5.55 -13.37
N ALA A 66 -11.83 4.33 -13.86
CA ALA A 66 -12.27 3.22 -13.04
C ALA A 66 -11.19 2.81 -12.03
N PHE A 67 -9.92 2.76 -12.44
CA PHE A 67 -8.80 2.47 -11.56
C PHE A 67 -8.66 3.54 -10.47
N ASN A 68 -8.74 4.82 -10.84
CA ASN A 68 -8.69 5.93 -9.89
C ASN A 68 -9.83 5.86 -8.85
N LEU A 69 -11.05 5.53 -9.29
CA LEU A 69 -12.18 5.32 -8.37
C LEU A 69 -11.87 4.19 -7.37
N MET A 70 -11.33 3.06 -7.83
CA MET A 70 -10.94 1.95 -6.95
C MET A 70 -9.85 2.36 -5.96
N VAL A 71 -8.88 3.19 -6.38
CA VAL A 71 -7.84 3.74 -5.48
C VAL A 71 -8.47 4.59 -4.37
N PHE A 72 -9.43 5.47 -4.69
CA PHE A 72 -10.11 6.30 -3.68
C PHE A 72 -10.98 5.44 -2.73
N VAL A 73 -11.73 4.49 -3.26
CA VAL A 73 -12.54 3.56 -2.44
C VAL A 73 -11.61 2.76 -1.51
N GLY A 74 -10.49 2.27 -2.02
CA GLY A 74 -9.49 1.56 -1.22
C GLY A 74 -8.87 2.44 -0.15
N ALA A 75 -8.46 3.67 -0.49
CA ALA A 75 -7.87 4.61 0.44
C ALA A 75 -8.85 4.97 1.58
N PHE A 76 -10.12 5.28 1.23
CA PHE A 76 -11.17 5.54 2.20
C PHE A 76 -11.41 4.32 3.11
N GLY A 77 -11.57 3.14 2.52
CA GLY A 77 -11.81 1.90 3.26
C GLY A 77 -10.68 1.57 4.25
N VAL A 78 -9.42 1.75 3.83
CA VAL A 78 -8.26 1.54 4.70
C VAL A 78 -8.21 2.57 5.82
N GLN A 79 -8.39 3.86 5.52
CA GLN A 79 -8.34 4.93 6.54
C GLN A 79 -9.46 4.75 7.57
N TRP A 80 -10.68 4.54 7.10
CA TRP A 80 -11.83 4.32 8.00
C TRP A 80 -11.67 3.02 8.79
N GLY A 81 -11.28 1.94 8.12
CA GLY A 81 -11.09 0.63 8.75
C GLY A 81 -9.99 0.64 9.82
N LEU A 82 -8.87 1.34 9.58
CA LEU A 82 -7.83 1.53 10.60
C LEU A 82 -8.35 2.31 11.80
N GLY A 83 -9.12 3.38 11.58
CA GLY A 83 -9.73 4.13 12.68
C GLY A 83 -10.61 3.24 13.55
N VAL A 84 -11.54 2.51 12.93
CA VAL A 84 -12.43 1.56 13.66
C VAL A 84 -11.62 0.49 14.38
N LEU A 85 -10.57 -0.05 13.77
CA LEU A 85 -9.72 -1.05 14.41
C LEU A 85 -9.00 -0.49 15.64
N ILE A 86 -8.46 0.73 15.56
CA ILE A 86 -7.80 1.42 16.68
C ILE A 86 -8.81 1.62 17.83
N ASP A 87 -10.01 2.11 17.54
CA ASP A 87 -11.07 2.31 18.55
C ASP A 87 -11.47 0.99 19.21
N CYS A 88 -11.63 -0.08 18.45
CA CYS A 88 -11.92 -1.41 18.98
C CYS A 88 -10.82 -1.94 19.91
N LEU A 89 -9.55 -1.75 19.53
CA LEU A 89 -8.41 -2.19 20.33
C LEU A 89 -8.29 -1.38 21.63
N GLN A 90 -8.59 -0.09 21.60
CA GLN A 90 -8.65 0.74 22.81
C GLN A 90 -9.81 0.33 23.73
N ALA A 91 -10.98 0.02 23.16
CA ALA A 91 -12.12 -0.49 23.94
C ALA A 91 -11.80 -1.83 24.63
N GLN A 92 -10.86 -2.61 24.11
CA GLN A 92 -10.34 -3.83 24.74
C GLN A 92 -9.24 -3.57 25.78
N GLY A 93 -8.98 -2.31 26.13
CA GLY A 93 -8.02 -1.93 27.16
C GLY A 93 -6.59 -1.70 26.67
N GLN A 94 -6.34 -1.70 25.36
CA GLN A 94 -5.03 -1.33 24.84
C GLN A 94 -4.80 0.18 24.96
N ASN A 95 -3.59 0.57 25.33
CA ASN A 95 -3.22 1.98 25.26
C ASN A 95 -3.10 2.44 23.79
N LEU A 96 -3.17 3.75 23.57
CA LEU A 96 -3.19 4.36 22.23
C LEU A 96 -1.99 3.92 21.35
N ALA A 97 -0.80 3.84 21.93
CA ALA A 97 0.42 3.46 21.20
C ALA A 97 0.36 1.99 20.73
N MET A 98 -0.09 1.09 21.61
CA MET A 98 -0.27 -0.34 21.26
C MET A 98 -1.37 -0.54 20.22
N ALA A 99 -2.48 0.18 20.35
CA ALA A 99 -3.60 0.10 19.40
C ALA A 99 -3.14 0.54 17.99
N HIS A 100 -2.41 1.65 17.88
CA HIS A 100 -1.83 2.08 16.59
C HIS A 100 -0.84 1.07 16.04
N ARG A 101 0.10 0.58 16.87
CA ARG A 101 1.07 -0.43 16.43
C ARG A 101 0.37 -1.68 15.87
N ASN A 102 -0.63 -2.20 16.56
CA ASN A 102 -1.35 -3.40 16.14
C ASN A 102 -2.18 -3.13 14.87
N ALA A 103 -2.76 -1.95 14.72
CA ALA A 103 -3.45 -1.54 13.51
C ALA A 103 -2.49 -1.46 12.30
N PHE A 104 -1.31 -0.86 12.46
CA PHE A 104 -0.30 -0.81 11.40
C PHE A 104 0.27 -2.19 11.06
N LEU A 105 0.45 -3.08 12.03
CA LEU A 105 0.86 -4.46 11.77
C LEU A 105 -0.21 -5.24 10.98
N SER A 106 -1.49 -5.01 11.27
CA SER A 106 -2.60 -5.59 10.51
C SER A 106 -2.64 -5.07 9.07
N LEU A 107 -2.42 -3.76 8.89
CA LEU A 107 -2.29 -3.16 7.56
C LEU A 107 -1.12 -3.74 6.79
N LEU A 108 0.04 -3.87 7.44
CA LEU A 108 1.24 -4.47 6.85
C LEU A 108 0.96 -5.91 6.38
N ALA A 109 0.29 -6.72 7.20
CA ALA A 109 -0.07 -8.10 6.84
C ALA A 109 -0.97 -8.14 5.60
N ALA A 110 -1.99 -7.28 5.54
CA ALA A 110 -2.88 -7.17 4.38
C ALA A 110 -2.13 -6.73 3.12
N GLN A 111 -1.25 -5.74 3.23
CA GLN A 111 -0.44 -5.26 2.11
C GLN A 111 0.59 -6.31 1.64
N LEU A 112 1.20 -7.08 2.54
CA LEU A 112 2.09 -8.19 2.20
C LEU A 112 1.35 -9.28 1.43
N ALA A 113 0.13 -9.62 1.83
CA ALA A 113 -0.71 -10.58 1.10
C ALA A 113 -1.03 -10.08 -0.31
N ALA A 114 -1.43 -8.82 -0.45
CA ALA A 114 -1.70 -8.19 -1.76
C ALA A 114 -0.44 -8.13 -2.63
N TYR A 115 0.71 -7.79 -2.06
CA TYR A 115 2.00 -7.76 -2.76
C TYR A 115 2.44 -9.14 -3.23
N ALA A 116 2.30 -10.16 -2.38
CA ALA A 116 2.61 -11.55 -2.76
C ALA A 116 1.71 -12.00 -3.92
N TRP A 117 0.40 -11.70 -3.86
CA TRP A 117 -0.53 -11.96 -4.95
C TRP A 117 -0.10 -11.26 -6.25
N PHE A 118 0.26 -9.99 -6.17
CA PHE A 118 0.76 -9.22 -7.33
C PHE A 118 2.01 -9.87 -7.94
N CYS A 119 2.98 -10.26 -7.11
CA CYS A 119 4.22 -10.91 -7.57
C CYS A 119 3.96 -12.27 -8.24
N ILE A 120 3.04 -13.06 -7.71
CA ILE A 120 2.66 -14.36 -8.27
C ILE A 120 1.93 -14.17 -9.61
N SER A 121 0.96 -13.27 -9.65
CA SER A 121 0.16 -12.99 -10.85
C SER A 121 1.01 -12.44 -11.99
N SER A 122 1.94 -11.53 -11.69
CA SER A 122 2.83 -10.94 -12.70
C SER A 122 3.86 -11.94 -13.27
N ARG A 123 4.11 -13.07 -12.59
CA ARG A 123 4.93 -14.17 -13.12
C ARG A 123 4.14 -15.10 -14.05
N ARG A 124 2.85 -15.29 -13.81
CA ARG A 124 1.99 -16.18 -14.60
C ARG A 124 1.57 -15.58 -15.95
N GLY A 125 1.62 -14.28 -16.10
CA GLY A 125 1.32 -13.57 -17.35
C GLY A 125 2.49 -13.49 -18.34
N ARG A 126 3.56 -14.27 -18.09
CA ARG A 126 4.72 -14.43 -19.00
C ARG A 126 4.68 -15.79 -19.66
#